data_b3a8c1164484d0a8b0760145309d8a39
#
_entry.id   b3a8c1164484d0a8b0760145309d8a39
#
_cell.length_a   1.000
_cell.length_b   1.000
_cell.length_c   1.000
_cell.angle_alpha   90.00
_cell.angle_beta   90.00
_cell.angle_gamma   90.00
#
_symmetry.space_group_name_H-M   'P 1'
#
loop_
_entity.id
_entity.type
_entity.pdbx_description
1 polymer ?
#
loop_
_entity_poly.entity_id
_entity_poly.type
_entity_poly.pdbx_seq_one_letter_code
_entity_poly.pdbx_strand_id
1 'polypeptide(L)'
;LGFYIERAYRYKYISENAYNTYWDFIQKLDEGFSFKFNRVGFIFDFSFDQKHLKETLDEETVLFTFGEKLIAEILDPDSDLNTRRLEDAELTQEFENAFEAKDKLEPFVQRFKSKLKPEEEKPIEENFQKEAGISTDTEENHQSPYKGKNSEESLQEEKDTALEPENAVEEEVFEDDTEEFLDLDFDILVGKASESQQYGILGKTLQNKTIALDLSDTNTISLFGVQGGGKSYTIGSISEMVLKQFKNVNKLPSPLAGVIFHYSESMDYEPEFTSMVYANDNASEVEKLRLLYRAEPQSLDKVVILTPFDKVSERREEFPSIEVLPLKFNSQELNVQDWLFLLGAVGNDSSYIKQLKYIMKEHRRNITMSAIRESVETSELLSHTQKQLAKQKLNFAQEYIDDDFSLSSVLEPGKLVIVDLRDEFIVKDEALGLFVIMLNIFSGVREFKGKHFNKFIVFDEAHKYMDNKDLTGSIVTAIREMRHKGVSIMIASQDPPSLPNEIIELSSMVLLHKFNSPQWLKHIQKSVIQLNSLSPSDMSILRPGEAFLWATKANDHTLTSKPVKITTRPRVTKHGGATKQATGN
;
A
#
# COMPACT_ATOMS: atom_id res chain seq x y z
N LEU A 1 -27.82 1.06 7.61
CA LEU A 1 -28.85 1.24 8.65
C LEU A 1 -28.36 0.67 9.98
N GLY A 2 -27.99 -0.62 10.10
CA GLY A 2 -27.52 -1.23 11.34
C GLY A 2 -26.40 -0.45 12.04
N PHE A 3 -25.41 0.00 11.30
CA PHE A 3 -24.31 0.80 11.84
C PHE A 3 -24.78 2.14 12.48
N TYR A 4 -25.75 2.81 11.88
CA TYR A 4 -26.27 4.07 12.44
C TYR A 4 -27.13 3.85 13.66
N ILE A 5 -27.94 2.80 13.67
CA ILE A 5 -28.74 2.43 14.83
C ILE A 5 -27.82 2.02 15.99
N GLU A 6 -26.78 1.25 15.72
CA GLU A 6 -25.76 0.91 16.71
C GLU A 6 -25.03 2.17 17.22
N ARG A 7 -24.68 3.07 16.33
CA ARG A 7 -24.04 4.34 16.71
C ARG A 7 -24.98 5.25 17.51
N ALA A 8 -26.24 5.37 17.07
CA ALA A 8 -27.24 6.13 17.82
C ALA A 8 -27.45 5.55 19.23
N TYR A 9 -27.45 4.25 19.39
CA TYR A 9 -27.52 3.59 20.70
C TYR A 9 -26.24 3.85 21.54
N ARG A 10 -25.06 3.66 20.99
CA ARG A 10 -23.78 3.92 21.67
C ARG A 10 -23.66 5.35 22.17
N TYR A 11 -24.12 6.32 21.40
CA TYR A 11 -24.12 7.73 21.80
C TYR A 11 -25.36 8.12 22.63
N LYS A 12 -26.21 7.16 23.01
CA LYS A 12 -27.40 7.36 23.83
C LYS A 12 -28.44 8.31 23.20
N TYR A 13 -28.51 8.34 21.87
CA TYR A 13 -29.58 9.03 21.13
C TYR A 13 -30.88 8.24 21.11
N ILE A 14 -30.80 6.92 21.22
CA ILE A 14 -31.94 5.99 21.32
C ILE A 14 -31.77 5.09 22.54
N SER A 15 -32.88 4.58 23.07
CA SER A 15 -32.88 3.63 24.17
C SER A 15 -32.51 2.22 23.71
N GLU A 16 -32.23 1.34 24.67
CA GLU A 16 -31.97 -0.08 24.41
C GLU A 16 -33.17 -0.80 23.77
N ASN A 17 -34.37 -0.41 24.15
CA ASN A 17 -35.59 -1.01 23.59
C ASN A 17 -35.79 -0.62 22.13
N ALA A 18 -35.61 0.65 21.78
CA ALA A 18 -35.63 1.14 20.41
C ALA A 18 -34.54 0.48 19.58
N TYR A 19 -33.32 0.37 20.12
CA TYR A 19 -32.20 -0.34 19.47
C TYR A 19 -32.57 -1.78 19.12
N ASN A 20 -33.11 -2.54 20.08
CA ASN A 20 -33.50 -3.93 19.86
C ASN A 20 -34.63 -4.06 18.83
N THR A 21 -35.60 -3.16 18.85
CA THR A 21 -36.72 -3.13 17.89
C THR A 21 -36.19 -2.89 16.46
N TYR A 22 -35.29 -1.93 16.28
CA TYR A 22 -34.68 -1.65 14.98
C TYR A 22 -33.75 -2.76 14.51
N TRP A 23 -33.05 -3.42 15.45
CA TRP A 23 -32.15 -4.52 15.12
C TRP A 23 -32.90 -5.77 14.66
N ASP A 24 -33.99 -6.15 15.36
CA ASP A 24 -34.90 -7.23 14.94
C ASP A 24 -35.48 -6.96 13.55
N PHE A 25 -35.67 -5.72 13.25
CA PHE A 25 -36.18 -5.26 11.99
C PHE A 25 -35.13 -5.38 10.86
N ILE A 26 -33.92 -4.98 11.12
CA ILE A 26 -32.78 -5.14 10.17
C ILE A 26 -32.50 -6.61 9.90
N GLN A 27 -32.62 -7.47 10.90
CA GLN A 27 -32.47 -8.92 10.72
C GLN A 27 -33.55 -9.55 9.87
N LYS A 28 -34.72 -8.92 9.78
CA LYS A 28 -35.81 -9.33 8.87
C LYS A 28 -35.66 -8.79 7.45
N LEU A 29 -34.81 -7.80 7.24
CA LEU A 29 -34.36 -7.39 5.92
C LEU A 29 -33.38 -8.45 5.43
N ASP A 30 -33.80 -9.16 4.40
CA ASP A 30 -33.14 -10.37 3.92
C ASP A 30 -31.69 -10.12 3.44
N GLU A 31 -30.89 -11.20 3.40
CA GLU A 31 -29.46 -11.24 3.06
C GLU A 31 -29.08 -10.64 1.69
N GLY A 32 -30.07 -10.22 0.87
CA GLY A 32 -29.86 -9.58 -0.44
C GLY A 32 -29.45 -8.11 -0.41
N PHE A 33 -29.48 -7.43 0.74
CA PHE A 33 -29.18 -6.01 0.83
C PHE A 33 -27.76 -5.77 1.36
N SER A 34 -26.91 -5.11 0.59
CA SER A 34 -25.61 -4.63 1.06
C SER A 34 -25.55 -3.11 1.04
N PHE A 35 -25.14 -2.52 2.16
CA PHE A 35 -24.96 -1.09 2.31
C PHE A 35 -23.46 -0.76 2.26
N LYS A 36 -23.05 0.10 1.34
CA LYS A 36 -21.71 0.68 1.34
C LYS A 36 -21.77 2.13 1.77
N PHE A 37 -21.06 2.44 2.83
CA PHE A 37 -20.86 3.81 3.28
C PHE A 37 -19.64 4.41 2.64
N ASN A 38 -19.81 5.55 1.97
CA ASN A 38 -18.69 6.40 1.62
C ASN A 38 -18.60 7.54 2.65
N ARG A 39 -17.50 7.58 3.41
CA ARG A 39 -17.25 8.54 4.50
C ARG A 39 -17.29 10.00 4.09
N VAL A 40 -17.14 10.31 2.81
CA VAL A 40 -16.90 11.66 2.30
C VAL A 40 -18.16 12.40 1.91
N GLY A 41 -19.30 11.75 1.86
CA GLY A 41 -20.51 12.45 1.42
C GLY A 41 -21.79 11.65 1.49
N PHE A 42 -21.92 10.74 2.45
CA PHE A 42 -23.18 10.01 2.72
C PHE A 42 -23.95 9.61 1.45
N ILE A 43 -23.23 9.16 0.44
CA ILE A 43 -23.83 8.58 -0.75
C ILE A 43 -24.07 7.12 -0.43
N PHE A 44 -25.35 6.77 -0.31
CA PHE A 44 -25.75 5.39 -0.19
C PHE A 44 -25.59 4.71 -1.55
N ASP A 45 -24.64 3.80 -1.65
CA ASP A 45 -24.52 2.92 -2.81
C ASP A 45 -25.22 1.60 -2.43
N PHE A 46 -26.40 1.38 -3.03
CA PHE A 46 -27.21 0.20 -2.77
C PHE A 46 -26.96 -0.81 -3.88
N SER A 47 -26.45 -1.98 -3.52
CA SER A 47 -26.42 -3.13 -4.41
C SER A 47 -27.52 -4.11 -4.01
N PHE A 48 -28.39 -4.43 -4.94
CA PHE A 48 -29.51 -5.33 -4.72
C PHE A 48 -29.36 -6.61 -5.54
N ASP A 49 -29.76 -7.74 -4.94
CA ASP A 49 -30.02 -8.93 -5.73
C ASP A 49 -31.39 -8.78 -6.41
N GLN A 50 -31.36 -8.61 -7.74
CA GLN A 50 -32.57 -8.39 -8.55
C GLN A 50 -33.63 -9.48 -8.42
N LYS A 51 -33.25 -10.69 -8.00
CA LYS A 51 -34.17 -11.80 -7.86
C LYS A 51 -35.02 -11.67 -6.60
N HIS A 52 -34.48 -11.19 -5.53
CA HIS A 52 -35.14 -11.00 -4.22
C HIS A 52 -36.10 -9.81 -4.22
N LEU A 53 -35.73 -8.73 -4.89
CA LEU A 53 -36.53 -7.51 -5.00
C LEU A 53 -37.91 -7.70 -5.66
N LYS A 54 -38.11 -8.74 -6.48
CA LYS A 54 -39.37 -8.95 -7.19
C LYS A 54 -40.47 -9.53 -6.29
N GLU A 55 -40.10 -10.17 -5.19
CA GLU A 55 -41.03 -10.92 -4.34
C GLU A 55 -41.46 -10.16 -3.07
N THR A 56 -40.66 -9.18 -2.58
CA THR A 56 -40.86 -8.56 -1.25
C THR A 56 -40.98 -7.03 -1.28
N LEU A 57 -41.09 -6.42 -2.43
CA LEU A 57 -40.84 -4.99 -2.70
C LEU A 57 -41.74 -4.01 -1.94
N ASP A 58 -42.92 -4.41 -1.48
CA ASP A 58 -43.92 -3.48 -0.95
C ASP A 58 -43.73 -3.11 0.52
N GLU A 59 -43.45 -4.07 1.38
CA GLU A 59 -43.25 -3.84 2.81
C GLU A 59 -41.81 -3.32 3.08
N GLU A 60 -40.82 -3.94 2.46
CA GLU A 60 -39.39 -3.59 2.59
C GLU A 60 -39.07 -2.19 2.06
N THR A 61 -39.77 -1.72 1.02
CA THR A 61 -39.55 -0.38 0.47
C THR A 61 -40.02 0.72 1.43
N VAL A 62 -41.09 0.51 2.16
CA VAL A 62 -41.56 1.46 3.19
C VAL A 62 -40.51 1.59 4.30
N LEU A 63 -40.00 0.47 4.75
CA LEU A 63 -39.02 0.35 5.78
C LEU A 63 -37.68 1.00 5.38
N PHE A 64 -37.30 0.78 4.15
CA PHE A 64 -36.12 1.37 3.55
C PHE A 64 -36.24 2.90 3.47
N THR A 65 -37.37 3.41 2.98
CA THR A 65 -37.60 4.86 2.88
C THR A 65 -37.62 5.53 4.25
N PHE A 66 -38.18 4.88 5.27
CA PHE A 66 -38.13 5.33 6.65
C PHE A 66 -36.68 5.38 7.16
N GLY A 67 -35.92 4.32 6.93
CA GLY A 67 -34.51 4.27 7.32
C GLY A 67 -33.67 5.36 6.62
N GLU A 68 -33.89 5.59 5.34
CA GLU A 68 -33.18 6.65 4.57
C GLU A 68 -33.55 8.04 5.13
N LYS A 69 -34.80 8.28 5.44
CA LYS A 69 -35.28 9.53 6.04
C LYS A 69 -34.68 9.74 7.45
N LEU A 70 -34.76 8.73 8.31
CA LEU A 70 -34.19 8.79 9.66
C LEU A 70 -32.68 9.04 9.63
N ILE A 71 -31.96 8.39 8.72
CA ILE A 71 -30.53 8.58 8.56
C ILE A 71 -30.25 10.00 8.05
N ALA A 72 -30.98 10.49 7.05
CA ALA A 72 -30.80 11.84 6.53
C ALA A 72 -31.00 12.89 7.65
N GLU A 73 -31.99 12.72 8.50
CA GLU A 73 -32.24 13.61 9.64
C GLU A 73 -31.17 13.49 10.74
N ILE A 74 -30.69 12.27 11.05
CA ILE A 74 -29.60 12.07 12.03
C ILE A 74 -28.27 12.69 11.55
N LEU A 75 -28.07 12.74 10.23
CA LEU A 75 -26.84 13.24 9.61
C LEU A 75 -26.89 14.72 9.27
N ASP A 76 -28.07 15.34 9.27
CA ASP A 76 -28.23 16.78 9.08
C ASP A 76 -27.72 17.51 10.33
N PRO A 77 -26.65 18.33 10.21
CA PRO A 77 -26.12 19.08 11.34
C PRO A 77 -27.13 20.06 11.96
N ASP A 78 -28.09 20.50 11.19
CA ASP A 78 -29.12 21.47 11.59
C ASP A 78 -30.41 20.77 12.07
N SER A 79 -30.44 19.42 12.05
CA SER A 79 -31.60 18.66 12.53
C SER A 79 -31.64 18.57 14.05
N ASP A 80 -32.84 18.72 14.60
CA ASP A 80 -33.11 18.51 16.04
C ASP A 80 -32.71 17.11 16.51
N LEU A 81 -32.73 16.10 15.64
CA LEU A 81 -32.31 14.72 15.91
C LEU A 81 -30.81 14.57 16.14
N ASN A 82 -30.03 15.50 15.62
CA ASN A 82 -28.58 15.53 15.83
C ASN A 82 -28.18 16.10 17.18
N THR A 83 -29.06 16.84 17.81
CA THR A 83 -28.80 17.60 19.05
C THR A 83 -29.55 17.09 20.26
N ARG A 84 -30.60 16.27 20.09
CA ARG A 84 -31.41 15.74 21.18
C ARG A 84 -31.46 14.22 21.22
N ARG A 85 -31.70 13.67 22.41
CA ARG A 85 -31.97 12.24 22.61
C ARG A 85 -33.39 11.94 22.16
N LEU A 86 -33.53 10.95 21.24
CA LEU A 86 -34.85 10.43 20.88
C LEU A 86 -35.40 9.51 21.96
N GLU A 87 -36.66 9.66 22.28
CA GLU A 87 -37.39 8.73 23.14
C GLU A 87 -38.01 7.63 22.31
N ASP A 88 -38.19 6.44 22.92
CA ASP A 88 -38.74 5.24 22.24
C ASP A 88 -40.10 5.51 21.58
N ALA A 89 -40.96 6.30 22.28
CA ALA A 89 -42.27 6.64 21.78
C ALA A 89 -42.25 7.47 20.49
N GLU A 90 -41.30 8.38 20.35
CA GLU A 90 -41.13 9.19 19.12
C GLU A 90 -40.72 8.36 17.95
N LEU A 91 -39.77 7.44 18.14
CA LEU A 91 -39.31 6.54 17.09
C LEU A 91 -40.36 5.53 16.66
N THR A 92 -41.09 4.95 17.61
CA THR A 92 -42.19 4.05 17.34
C THR A 92 -43.31 4.75 16.57
N GLN A 93 -43.65 5.99 16.96
CA GLN A 93 -44.66 6.77 16.25
C GLN A 93 -44.24 7.14 14.82
N GLU A 94 -43.00 7.54 14.60
CA GLU A 94 -42.48 7.83 13.25
C GLU A 94 -42.46 6.57 12.37
N PHE A 95 -42.16 5.43 12.95
CA PHE A 95 -42.24 4.15 12.27
C PHE A 95 -43.66 3.77 11.87
N GLU A 96 -44.60 3.88 12.80
CA GLU A 96 -46.01 3.65 12.52
C GLU A 96 -46.54 4.63 11.46
N ASN A 97 -46.20 5.92 11.56
CA ASN A 97 -46.56 6.94 10.57
C ASN A 97 -46.01 6.62 9.16
N ALA A 98 -44.78 6.12 9.09
CA ALA A 98 -44.20 5.71 7.82
C ALA A 98 -44.91 4.50 7.21
N PHE A 99 -45.35 3.54 8.05
CA PHE A 99 -46.07 2.37 7.62
C PHE A 99 -47.51 2.69 7.20
N GLU A 100 -48.20 3.56 7.96
CA GLU A 100 -49.56 4.04 7.60
C GLU A 100 -49.55 4.96 6.37
N ALA A 101 -48.45 5.64 6.12
CA ALA A 101 -48.29 6.52 4.97
C ALA A 101 -47.83 5.81 3.68
N LYS A 102 -47.98 4.49 3.61
CA LYS A 102 -47.58 3.65 2.45
C LYS A 102 -48.01 4.27 1.10
N ASP A 103 -49.26 4.73 1.03
CA ASP A 103 -49.81 5.35 -0.19
C ASP A 103 -49.13 6.71 -0.52
N LYS A 104 -48.68 7.42 0.49
CA LYS A 104 -47.91 8.69 0.30
C LYS A 104 -46.47 8.44 -0.10
N LEU A 105 -45.95 7.28 0.18
CA LEU A 105 -44.61 6.84 -0.21
C LEU A 105 -44.54 6.23 -1.61
N GLU A 106 -45.69 5.92 -2.22
CA GLU A 106 -45.79 5.34 -3.57
C GLU A 106 -44.96 6.09 -4.62
N PRO A 107 -44.87 7.47 -4.64
CA PRO A 107 -44.00 8.16 -5.57
C PRO A 107 -42.52 7.85 -5.38
N PHE A 108 -42.09 7.62 -4.12
CA PHE A 108 -40.72 7.23 -3.80
C PHE A 108 -40.45 5.77 -4.22
N VAL A 109 -41.41 4.89 -3.98
CA VAL A 109 -41.38 3.49 -4.41
C VAL A 109 -41.26 3.41 -5.92
N GLN A 110 -42.05 4.18 -6.68
CA GLN A 110 -42.00 4.22 -8.14
C GLN A 110 -40.68 4.80 -8.67
N ARG A 111 -40.16 5.83 -8.02
CA ARG A 111 -38.84 6.40 -8.34
C ARG A 111 -37.72 5.38 -8.09
N PHE A 112 -37.85 4.56 -7.07
CA PHE A 112 -36.93 3.50 -6.75
C PHE A 112 -37.02 2.35 -7.76
N LYS A 113 -38.23 1.88 -8.06
CA LYS A 113 -38.51 0.90 -9.11
C LYS A 113 -37.97 1.32 -10.48
N SER A 114 -38.02 2.62 -10.79
CA SER A 114 -37.47 3.15 -12.05
C SER A 114 -35.94 3.12 -12.12
N LYS A 115 -35.26 3.21 -10.98
CA LYS A 115 -33.79 3.07 -10.89
C LYS A 115 -33.33 1.62 -10.99
N LEU A 116 -34.19 0.66 -10.69
CA LEU A 116 -33.92 -0.78 -10.72
C LEU A 116 -34.27 -1.43 -12.07
N LYS A 117 -34.90 -0.72 -13.01
CA LYS A 117 -35.02 -1.23 -14.37
C LYS A 117 -33.61 -1.33 -14.95
N PRO A 118 -33.19 -2.51 -15.45
CA PRO A 118 -31.97 -2.59 -16.22
C PRO A 118 -32.07 -1.57 -17.36
N GLU A 119 -31.03 -0.81 -17.60
CA GLU A 119 -30.85 -0.18 -18.89
C GLU A 119 -31.08 -1.29 -19.91
N GLU A 120 -32.10 -1.17 -20.74
CA GLU A 120 -32.30 -2.06 -21.86
C GLU A 120 -30.99 -2.09 -22.61
N GLU A 121 -30.32 -3.23 -22.60
CA GLU A 121 -29.19 -3.49 -23.48
C GLU A 121 -29.68 -3.12 -24.88
N LYS A 122 -29.22 -1.98 -25.40
CA LYS A 122 -29.38 -1.68 -26.80
C LYS A 122 -28.74 -2.84 -27.54
N PRO A 123 -29.46 -3.55 -28.43
CA PRO A 123 -28.86 -4.60 -29.21
C PRO A 123 -27.63 -4.03 -29.87
N ILE A 124 -26.49 -4.64 -29.65
CA ILE A 124 -25.28 -4.44 -30.46
C ILE A 124 -25.68 -4.94 -31.84
N GLU A 125 -26.18 -4.06 -32.69
CA GLU A 125 -26.32 -4.34 -34.12
C GLU A 125 -24.93 -4.70 -34.61
N GLU A 126 -24.77 -5.97 -34.98
CA GLU A 126 -23.71 -6.49 -35.80
C GLU A 126 -23.58 -5.67 -37.09
N ASN A 127 -22.80 -4.62 -37.06
CA ASN A 127 -22.25 -3.97 -38.24
C ASN A 127 -20.89 -4.59 -38.58
N PHE A 128 -20.92 -5.90 -38.83
CA PHE A 128 -19.91 -6.61 -39.59
C PHE A 128 -20.55 -7.02 -40.92
N GLN A 129 -20.61 -6.12 -41.87
CA GLN A 129 -20.65 -6.41 -43.31
C GLN A 129 -20.93 -5.12 -44.05
N LYS A 130 -19.87 -4.45 -44.49
CA LYS A 130 -19.71 -3.79 -45.78
C LYS A 130 -18.55 -2.80 -45.71
N GLU A 131 -17.42 -3.27 -46.13
CA GLU A 131 -16.45 -2.55 -46.92
C GLU A 131 -15.33 -3.53 -47.32
N ALA A 132 -15.73 -4.48 -48.15
CA ALA A 132 -14.80 -5.14 -49.05
C ALA A 132 -15.16 -4.62 -50.44
N GLY A 133 -14.45 -3.62 -50.84
CA GLY A 133 -14.57 -3.01 -52.17
C GLY A 133 -13.20 -2.54 -52.61
N ILE A 134 -12.52 -3.43 -53.25
CA ILE A 134 -11.40 -3.36 -54.16
C ILE A 134 -11.34 -2.01 -54.89
N SER A 135 -10.19 -1.36 -54.86
CA SER A 135 -9.56 -0.78 -56.05
C SER A 135 -8.05 -0.69 -55.87
N THR A 136 -7.41 -1.47 -56.66
CA THR A 136 -6.02 -1.40 -57.07
C THR A 136 -5.76 -0.07 -57.81
N ASP A 137 -4.52 0.30 -57.71
CA ASP A 137 -3.64 1.07 -58.60
C ASP A 137 -3.09 2.36 -57.96
N THR A 138 -1.91 2.43 -57.87
CA THR A 138 -0.76 2.88 -58.65
C THR A 138 0.34 3.43 -57.72
N GLU A 139 1.51 2.93 -58.05
CA GLU A 139 2.81 3.43 -57.68
C GLU A 139 2.97 4.94 -57.84
N GLU A 140 3.71 5.56 -56.88
CA GLU A 140 4.79 6.47 -57.29
C GLU A 140 5.72 6.78 -56.09
N ASN A 141 6.90 6.29 -56.26
CA ASN A 141 8.22 6.80 -55.89
C ASN A 141 8.28 8.28 -55.45
N HIS A 142 8.84 8.52 -54.27
CA HIS A 142 9.83 9.58 -54.14
C HIS A 142 10.93 9.22 -53.13
N GLN A 143 12.09 9.02 -53.72
CA GLN A 143 13.40 8.91 -53.12
C GLN A 143 13.84 10.19 -52.39
N SER A 144 14.44 10.05 -51.26
CA SER A 144 15.68 10.64 -50.72
C SER A 144 16.23 11.91 -51.48
N PRO A 145 17.10 12.76 -50.92
CA PRO A 145 18.22 12.47 -50.01
C PRO A 145 18.58 13.63 -49.08
N TYR A 146 19.36 13.33 -48.03
CA TYR A 146 20.47 14.22 -47.66
C TYR A 146 21.64 13.41 -47.05
N LYS A 147 22.72 13.46 -47.81
CA LYS A 147 24.05 12.98 -47.47
C LYS A 147 24.78 13.98 -46.56
N GLY A 148 25.53 13.42 -45.69
CA GLY A 148 26.65 13.76 -44.93
C GLY A 148 27.61 14.90 -45.32
N LYS A 149 28.33 15.30 -44.28
CA LYS A 149 29.74 15.69 -44.42
C LYS A 149 30.46 15.54 -43.08
N ASN A 150 31.46 14.70 -43.12
CA ASN A 150 32.60 14.69 -42.21
C ASN A 150 33.38 15.98 -42.34
N SER A 151 33.94 16.46 -41.23
CA SER A 151 35.25 17.15 -41.27
C SER A 151 35.94 16.88 -39.92
N GLU A 152 36.96 16.06 -40.03
CA GLU A 152 38.11 16.03 -39.13
C GLU A 152 38.84 17.39 -39.22
N GLU A 153 39.28 17.93 -38.10
CA GLU A 153 40.51 18.69 -38.05
C GLU A 153 41.19 18.55 -36.69
N SER A 154 42.42 18.23 -36.80
CA SER A 154 43.43 17.87 -35.80
C SER A 154 44.22 19.07 -35.31
N LEU A 155 44.89 18.86 -34.15
CA LEU A 155 46.18 19.43 -33.66
C LEU A 155 46.12 20.84 -33.07
N GLN A 156 46.57 21.05 -31.84
CA GLN A 156 48.00 21.20 -31.48
C GLN A 156 48.21 21.34 -29.96
N GLU A 157 49.28 20.73 -29.52
CA GLU A 157 49.92 20.89 -28.21
C GLU A 157 50.42 22.30 -27.98
N GLU A 158 50.34 22.80 -26.75
CA GLU A 158 51.38 23.67 -26.19
C GLU A 158 51.63 23.33 -24.70
N LYS A 159 52.87 22.94 -24.45
CA LYS A 159 53.51 22.89 -23.14
C LYS A 159 53.86 24.32 -22.72
N ASP A 160 53.70 24.67 -21.45
CA ASP A 160 54.80 25.10 -20.63
C ASP A 160 54.45 25.42 -19.16
N THR A 161 55.33 24.91 -18.34
CA THR A 161 55.95 25.40 -17.11
C THR A 161 55.20 25.45 -15.79
N ALA A 162 55.84 24.67 -14.94
CA ALA A 162 55.76 24.51 -13.51
C ALA A 162 55.74 25.79 -12.66
N LEU A 163 55.06 25.68 -11.51
CA LEU A 163 55.52 26.19 -10.20
C LEU A 163 54.76 25.45 -9.09
N GLU A 164 55.46 24.62 -8.34
CA GLU A 164 55.05 24.15 -7.01
C GLU A 164 55.15 25.30 -6.00
N PRO A 165 54.36 25.26 -4.92
CA PRO A 165 54.97 24.83 -3.67
C PRO A 165 54.15 23.88 -2.80
N GLU A 166 54.89 23.05 -2.12
CA GLU A 166 54.61 22.17 -1.02
C GLU A 166 53.58 22.67 -0.01
N ASN A 167 52.59 21.83 0.26
CA ASN A 167 52.09 21.60 1.63
C ASN A 167 51.59 20.16 1.73
N ALA A 168 52.35 19.38 2.48
CA ALA A 168 52.01 18.03 2.89
C ALA A 168 50.73 18.06 3.73
N VAL A 169 49.66 17.52 3.19
CA VAL A 169 48.54 17.01 3.96
C VAL A 169 48.73 15.49 3.98
N GLU A 170 48.91 14.94 5.16
CA GLU A 170 48.93 13.51 5.40
C GLU A 170 47.67 12.89 4.78
N GLU A 171 47.84 12.16 3.68
CA GLU A 171 46.86 11.24 3.20
C GLU A 171 46.76 10.09 4.23
N GLU A 172 45.70 10.10 5.06
CA GLU A 172 45.24 8.89 5.70
C GLU A 172 44.95 7.89 4.58
N VAL A 173 45.85 6.93 4.44
CA VAL A 173 45.66 5.73 3.63
C VAL A 173 44.51 4.98 4.27
N PHE A 174 43.29 5.20 3.77
CA PHE A 174 42.20 4.27 3.98
C PHE A 174 42.66 2.96 3.33
N GLU A 175 43.03 1.99 4.14
CA GLU A 175 43.13 0.60 3.69
C GLU A 175 41.81 0.28 3.02
N ASP A 176 41.82 0.12 1.72
CA ASP A 176 40.75 -0.38 0.90
C ASP A 176 40.61 -1.88 1.24
N ASP A 177 39.85 -2.16 2.29
CA ASP A 177 39.35 -3.51 2.59
C ASP A 177 38.43 -3.89 1.42
N THR A 178 39.02 -4.28 0.31
CA THR A 178 38.32 -5.00 -0.76
C THR A 178 37.88 -6.32 -0.19
N GLU A 179 36.72 -6.35 0.52
CA GLU A 179 36.01 -7.60 0.77
C GLU A 179 35.81 -8.26 -0.60
N GLU A 180 36.51 -9.35 -0.86
CA GLU A 180 36.27 -10.19 -2.05
C GLU A 180 34.83 -10.66 -1.97
N PHE A 181 33.95 -10.07 -2.80
CA PHE A 181 32.58 -10.54 -2.97
C PHE A 181 32.60 -11.90 -3.64
N LEU A 182 32.61 -12.96 -2.83
CA LEU A 182 32.61 -14.34 -3.32
C LEU A 182 31.29 -14.64 -4.03
N ASP A 183 31.38 -15.19 -5.22
CA ASP A 183 30.24 -15.73 -5.92
C ASP A 183 29.67 -16.93 -5.14
N LEU A 184 28.34 -16.95 -4.96
CA LEU A 184 27.64 -18.04 -4.29
C LEU A 184 27.10 -19.01 -5.33
N ASP A 185 27.22 -20.29 -5.04
CA ASP A 185 26.63 -21.34 -5.86
C ASP A 185 25.09 -21.35 -5.69
N PHE A 186 24.38 -21.19 -6.79
CA PHE A 186 22.93 -21.37 -6.86
C PHE A 186 22.53 -22.04 -8.19
N ASP A 187 21.41 -22.77 -8.16
CA ASP A 187 20.90 -23.48 -9.34
C ASP A 187 19.91 -22.61 -10.13
N ILE A 188 19.16 -21.77 -9.43
CA ILE A 188 18.06 -21.01 -10.02
C ILE A 188 18.16 -19.55 -9.58
N LEU A 189 18.11 -18.63 -10.56
CA LEU A 189 17.97 -17.19 -10.33
C LEU A 189 16.54 -16.76 -10.68
N VAL A 190 15.87 -16.06 -9.74
CA VAL A 190 14.56 -15.45 -9.97
C VAL A 190 14.65 -13.93 -9.94
N GLY A 191 13.75 -13.27 -10.68
CA GLY A 191 13.75 -11.81 -10.87
C GLY A 191 14.52 -11.35 -12.09
N LYS A 192 15.45 -12.18 -12.61
CA LYS A 192 16.25 -11.93 -13.81
C LYS A 192 16.47 -13.22 -14.59
N ALA A 193 16.50 -13.14 -15.91
CA ALA A 193 16.72 -14.30 -16.78
C ALA A 193 18.20 -14.52 -17.13
N SER A 194 19.04 -13.51 -16.93
CA SER A 194 20.50 -13.53 -17.17
C SER A 194 21.26 -13.46 -15.85
N GLU A 195 22.59 -13.47 -15.93
CA GLU A 195 23.46 -13.28 -14.77
C GLU A 195 23.14 -12.00 -14.00
N SER A 196 23.26 -12.05 -12.68
CA SER A 196 23.07 -10.92 -11.78
C SER A 196 24.39 -10.53 -11.09
N GLN A 197 24.63 -9.23 -10.98
CA GLN A 197 25.80 -8.69 -10.27
C GLN A 197 25.61 -8.73 -8.75
N GLN A 198 24.34 -8.69 -8.29
CA GLN A 198 24.01 -8.81 -6.86
C GLN A 198 22.74 -9.64 -6.69
N TYR A 199 22.78 -10.57 -5.76
CA TYR A 199 21.70 -11.53 -5.51
C TYR A 199 21.79 -12.09 -4.08
N GLY A 200 20.69 -12.66 -3.60
CA GLY A 200 20.64 -13.30 -2.28
C GLY A 200 19.92 -14.64 -2.32
N ILE A 201 20.36 -15.57 -1.50
CA ILE A 201 19.76 -16.91 -1.40
C ILE A 201 18.40 -16.81 -0.71
N LEU A 202 17.35 -17.13 -1.45
CA LEU A 202 15.98 -17.13 -0.97
C LEU A 202 15.61 -18.43 -0.24
N GLY A 203 16.09 -19.56 -0.74
CA GLY A 203 15.75 -20.87 -0.19
C GLY A 203 16.11 -22.01 -1.13
N LYS A 204 15.40 -23.14 -0.97
CA LYS A 204 15.61 -24.35 -1.77
C LYS A 204 14.30 -24.95 -2.26
N THR A 205 14.34 -25.60 -3.43
CA THR A 205 13.23 -26.43 -3.93
C THR A 205 13.17 -27.76 -3.19
N LEU A 206 12.10 -28.54 -3.44
CA LEU A 206 11.98 -29.92 -2.94
C LEU A 206 13.11 -30.85 -3.45
N GLN A 207 13.68 -30.54 -4.62
CA GLN A 207 14.82 -31.27 -5.20
C GLN A 207 16.17 -30.74 -4.69
N ASN A 208 16.17 -29.94 -3.62
CA ASN A 208 17.35 -29.34 -3.02
C ASN A 208 18.12 -28.36 -3.93
N LYS A 209 17.51 -27.88 -5.01
CA LYS A 209 18.10 -26.82 -5.83
C LYS A 209 18.04 -25.50 -5.09
N THR A 210 19.17 -24.81 -5.02
CA THR A 210 19.29 -23.50 -4.36
C THR A 210 18.71 -22.39 -5.25
N ILE A 211 17.85 -21.55 -4.69
CA ILE A 211 17.21 -20.43 -5.39
C ILE A 211 17.81 -19.12 -4.89
N ALA A 212 18.32 -18.31 -5.81
CA ALA A 212 18.73 -16.93 -5.57
C ALA A 212 17.69 -15.94 -6.11
N LEU A 213 17.52 -14.83 -5.42
CA LEU A 213 16.73 -13.68 -5.83
C LEU A 213 17.65 -12.60 -6.37
N ASP A 214 17.37 -12.10 -7.58
CA ASP A 214 18.06 -10.94 -8.14
C ASP A 214 17.77 -9.66 -7.32
N LEU A 215 18.83 -8.95 -6.96
CA LEU A 215 18.79 -7.71 -6.21
C LEU A 215 19.30 -6.51 -7.03
N SER A 216 19.67 -6.73 -8.29
CA SER A 216 20.13 -5.68 -9.22
C SER A 216 18.95 -4.94 -9.86
N ASP A 217 17.99 -5.71 -10.39
CA ASP A 217 16.80 -5.19 -11.07
C ASP A 217 15.70 -4.91 -10.03
N THR A 218 14.75 -4.06 -10.42
CA THR A 218 13.58 -3.79 -9.57
C THR A 218 12.52 -4.87 -9.73
N ASN A 219 12.02 -5.36 -8.62
CA ASN A 219 10.99 -6.39 -8.55
C ASN A 219 9.75 -5.90 -7.79
N THR A 220 8.56 -6.31 -8.24
CA THR A 220 7.31 -6.16 -7.51
C THR A 220 6.90 -7.54 -7.02
N ILE A 221 6.85 -7.71 -5.69
CA ILE A 221 6.62 -8.99 -5.04
C ILE A 221 5.29 -8.97 -4.30
N SER A 222 4.38 -9.89 -4.58
CA SER A 222 3.19 -10.13 -3.77
C SER A 222 3.38 -11.36 -2.90
N LEU A 223 3.11 -11.21 -1.61
CA LEU A 223 3.30 -12.22 -0.59
C LEU A 223 1.99 -12.48 0.17
N PHE A 224 1.46 -13.69 0.08
CA PHE A 224 0.17 -14.04 0.68
C PHE A 224 0.29 -15.23 1.63
N GLY A 225 -0.53 -15.25 2.67
CA GLY A 225 -0.61 -16.35 3.63
C GLY A 225 -1.30 -15.92 4.93
N VAL A 226 -1.79 -16.88 5.71
CA VAL A 226 -2.39 -16.62 7.02
C VAL A 226 -1.34 -16.27 8.08
N GLN A 227 -1.79 -15.80 9.24
CA GLN A 227 -0.94 -15.62 10.41
C GLN A 227 -0.23 -16.94 10.78
N GLY A 228 1.06 -16.86 11.11
CA GLY A 228 1.88 -18.05 11.41
C GLY A 228 2.24 -18.89 10.17
N GLY A 229 1.85 -18.50 8.95
CA GLY A 229 2.19 -19.19 7.71
C GLY A 229 3.62 -19.00 7.23
N GLY A 230 4.37 -18.04 7.79
CA GLY A 230 5.77 -17.75 7.42
C GLY A 230 5.96 -16.46 6.61
N LYS A 231 4.92 -15.63 6.40
CA LYS A 231 5.03 -14.36 5.64
C LYS A 231 6.11 -13.44 6.19
N SER A 232 5.97 -13.02 7.45
CA SER A 232 6.90 -12.07 8.07
C SER A 232 8.32 -12.62 8.15
N TYR A 233 8.44 -13.94 8.25
CA TYR A 233 9.72 -14.62 8.17
C TYR A 233 10.38 -14.42 6.81
N THR A 234 9.63 -14.61 5.72
CA THR A 234 10.11 -14.40 4.34
C THR A 234 10.38 -12.93 4.05
N ILE A 235 9.53 -11.99 4.54
CA ILE A 235 9.79 -10.55 4.45
C ILE A 235 11.15 -10.24 5.08
N GLY A 236 11.39 -10.72 6.31
CA GLY A 236 12.66 -10.52 7.01
C GLY A 236 13.85 -11.12 6.27
N SER A 237 13.73 -12.35 5.74
CA SER A 237 14.80 -12.99 4.96
C SER A 237 15.18 -12.22 3.69
N ILE A 238 14.20 -11.60 3.02
CA ILE A 238 14.46 -10.74 1.85
C ILE A 238 15.00 -9.39 2.30
N SER A 239 14.45 -8.79 3.35
CA SER A 239 14.89 -7.50 3.85
C SER A 239 16.35 -7.53 4.31
N GLU A 240 16.78 -8.56 5.04
CA GLU A 240 18.17 -8.64 5.51
C GLU A 240 19.17 -8.73 4.35
N MET A 241 18.86 -9.53 3.31
CA MET A 241 19.80 -9.75 2.20
C MET A 241 19.90 -8.56 1.23
N VAL A 242 18.94 -7.62 1.22
CA VAL A 242 19.02 -6.40 0.42
C VAL A 242 19.77 -5.27 1.14
N LEU A 243 19.93 -5.37 2.47
CA LEU A 243 20.46 -4.29 3.31
C LEU A 243 21.94 -4.47 3.67
N LYS A 244 22.36 -5.69 3.93
CA LYS A 244 23.71 -5.97 4.42
C LYS A 244 24.29 -7.21 3.72
N GLN A 245 25.61 -7.16 3.44
CA GLN A 245 26.36 -8.32 2.97
C GLN A 245 26.49 -9.34 4.10
N PHE A 246 26.04 -10.56 3.86
CA PHE A 246 26.19 -11.71 4.76
C PHE A 246 26.92 -12.84 4.03
N LYS A 247 27.98 -13.34 4.62
CA LYS A 247 28.76 -14.43 4.04
C LYS A 247 27.88 -15.66 3.78
N ASN A 248 27.96 -16.22 2.59
CA ASN A 248 27.19 -17.39 2.10
C ASN A 248 25.66 -17.17 2.02
N VAL A 249 25.19 -15.95 2.13
CA VAL A 249 23.76 -15.59 2.04
C VAL A 249 23.48 -14.75 0.79
N ASN A 250 24.30 -13.74 0.56
CA ASN A 250 24.12 -12.84 -0.57
C ASN A 250 25.46 -12.32 -1.11
N LYS A 251 25.43 -11.87 -2.36
CA LYS A 251 26.45 -11.03 -2.98
C LYS A 251 25.82 -9.66 -3.18
N LEU A 252 26.28 -8.65 -2.45
CA LEU A 252 25.65 -7.34 -2.36
C LEU A 252 26.66 -6.19 -2.42
N PRO A 253 27.33 -5.95 -3.57
CA PRO A 253 28.27 -4.85 -3.73
C PRO A 253 27.64 -3.46 -3.56
N SER A 254 26.33 -3.32 -3.77
CA SER A 254 25.58 -2.08 -3.62
C SER A 254 24.34 -2.31 -2.75
N PRO A 255 24.44 -2.17 -1.43
CA PRO A 255 23.29 -2.31 -0.53
C PRO A 255 22.14 -1.39 -0.91
N LEU A 256 20.92 -1.88 -0.79
CA LEU A 256 19.71 -1.09 -0.97
C LEU A 256 19.39 -0.35 0.34
N ALA A 257 18.52 0.67 0.25
CA ALA A 257 17.83 1.18 1.43
C ALA A 257 16.50 0.44 1.60
N GLY A 258 16.17 0.04 2.83
CA GLY A 258 14.93 -0.66 3.14
C GLY A 258 13.92 0.23 3.85
N VAL A 259 12.63 0.11 3.48
CA VAL A 259 11.52 0.75 4.20
C VAL A 259 10.44 -0.28 4.43
N ILE A 260 9.96 -0.40 5.67
CA ILE A 260 8.83 -1.27 6.00
C ILE A 260 7.72 -0.41 6.61
N PHE A 261 6.58 -0.36 5.94
CA PHE A 261 5.38 0.30 6.43
C PHE A 261 4.58 -0.64 7.31
N HIS A 262 4.34 -0.22 8.55
CA HIS A 262 3.57 -0.95 9.53
C HIS A 262 2.48 -0.06 10.11
N TYR A 263 1.23 -0.56 10.09
CA TYR A 263 0.05 0.10 10.65
C TYR A 263 -0.77 -0.87 11.49
N SER A 264 -1.23 -0.38 12.63
CA SER A 264 -2.22 -1.08 13.46
C SER A 264 -3.03 -0.06 14.25
N GLU A 265 -4.34 -0.27 14.32
CA GLU A 265 -5.23 0.48 15.23
C GLU A 265 -5.01 0.07 16.70
N SER A 266 -4.37 -1.08 16.94
CA SER A 266 -4.00 -1.56 18.28
C SER A 266 -2.54 -1.29 18.56
N MET A 267 -2.25 -0.77 19.74
CA MET A 267 -0.89 -0.54 20.24
C MET A 267 -0.13 -1.85 20.52
N ASP A 268 -0.84 -2.96 20.70
CA ASP A 268 -0.25 -4.26 21.11
C ASP A 268 0.47 -5.00 19.98
N TYR A 269 0.28 -4.59 18.72
CA TYR A 269 0.86 -5.26 17.57
C TYR A 269 2.17 -4.61 17.14
N GLU A 270 3.25 -4.95 17.84
CA GLU A 270 4.60 -4.43 17.61
C GLU A 270 5.12 -4.72 16.20
N PRO A 271 5.86 -3.79 15.55
CA PRO A 271 6.55 -4.06 14.29
C PRO A 271 7.59 -5.17 14.47
N GLU A 272 7.35 -6.33 13.87
CA GLU A 272 8.18 -7.53 14.02
C GLU A 272 9.65 -7.31 13.63
N PHE A 273 9.89 -6.40 12.67
CA PHE A 273 11.20 -6.18 12.06
C PHE A 273 12.17 -5.35 12.93
N THR A 274 11.71 -4.80 14.05
CA THR A 274 12.56 -4.19 15.08
C THR A 274 13.54 -5.19 15.67
N SER A 275 13.19 -6.49 15.68
CA SER A 275 14.06 -7.57 16.13
C SER A 275 15.31 -7.79 15.27
N MET A 276 15.38 -7.22 14.06
CA MET A 276 16.51 -7.40 13.14
C MET A 276 17.81 -6.75 13.61
N VAL A 277 17.77 -5.91 14.65
CA VAL A 277 18.97 -5.40 15.36
C VAL A 277 19.69 -6.49 16.18
N TYR A 278 19.10 -7.67 16.27
CA TYR A 278 19.69 -8.82 16.96
C TYR A 278 19.93 -9.97 15.97
N ALA A 279 20.96 -10.79 16.27
CA ALA A 279 21.21 -12.01 15.53
C ALA A 279 20.17 -13.09 15.87
N ASN A 280 19.93 -14.01 14.94
CA ASN A 280 19.02 -15.13 15.16
C ASN A 280 19.51 -16.00 16.34
N ASP A 281 18.68 -16.17 17.35
CA ASP A 281 18.96 -16.92 18.56
C ASP A 281 18.16 -18.25 18.67
N ASN A 282 17.36 -18.58 17.64
CA ASN A 282 16.65 -19.85 17.60
C ASN A 282 17.60 -21.00 17.23
N ALA A 283 17.92 -21.85 18.21
CA ALA A 283 18.90 -22.92 18.04
C ALA A 283 18.64 -23.82 16.82
N SER A 284 17.38 -24.20 16.55
CA SER A 284 17.05 -25.09 15.43
C SER A 284 17.19 -24.40 14.07
N GLU A 285 16.94 -23.09 14.00
CA GLU A 285 17.12 -22.29 12.77
C GLU A 285 18.58 -21.99 12.51
N VAL A 286 19.34 -21.66 13.55
CA VAL A 286 20.78 -21.45 13.49
C VAL A 286 21.51 -22.72 13.03
N GLU A 287 21.11 -23.88 13.54
CA GLU A 287 21.65 -25.16 13.07
C GLU A 287 21.38 -25.39 11.58
N LYS A 288 20.15 -25.14 11.12
CA LYS A 288 19.80 -25.24 9.69
C LYS A 288 20.57 -24.22 8.84
N LEU A 289 20.73 -22.99 9.36
CA LEU A 289 21.49 -21.94 8.67
C LEU A 289 22.94 -22.37 8.43
N ARG A 290 23.58 -22.96 9.47
CA ARG A 290 24.95 -23.47 9.39
C ARG A 290 25.07 -24.70 8.48
N LEU A 291 24.21 -25.70 8.67
CA LEU A 291 24.29 -26.96 7.94
C LEU A 291 23.93 -26.84 6.46
N LEU A 292 22.87 -26.09 6.13
CA LEU A 292 22.32 -26.03 4.78
C LEU A 292 22.88 -24.87 3.95
N TYR A 293 23.33 -23.79 4.60
CA TYR A 293 23.77 -22.57 3.94
C TYR A 293 25.17 -22.12 4.34
N ARG A 294 25.82 -22.79 5.31
CA ARG A 294 27.15 -22.43 5.82
C ARG A 294 27.24 -20.95 6.27
N ALA A 295 26.13 -20.41 6.73
CA ALA A 295 26.01 -19.03 7.17
C ALA A 295 25.87 -18.94 8.70
N GLU A 296 26.28 -17.82 9.28
CA GLU A 296 26.22 -17.55 10.71
C GLU A 296 25.16 -16.48 11.03
N PRO A 297 24.52 -16.55 12.20
CA PRO A 297 23.62 -15.52 12.67
C PRO A 297 24.33 -14.17 12.80
N GLN A 298 23.68 -13.10 12.33
CA GLN A 298 24.17 -11.72 12.44
C GLN A 298 22.98 -10.75 12.59
N SER A 299 23.27 -9.50 12.89
CA SER A 299 22.30 -8.43 13.06
C SER A 299 22.45 -7.36 11.97
N LEU A 300 21.42 -6.50 11.83
CA LEU A 300 21.53 -5.24 11.11
C LEU A 300 22.09 -4.15 12.03
N ASP A 301 22.97 -3.32 11.50
CA ASP A 301 23.64 -2.26 12.27
C ASP A 301 22.90 -0.93 12.20
N LYS A 302 22.11 -0.71 11.14
CA LYS A 302 21.45 0.56 10.83
C LYS A 302 19.94 0.34 10.73
N VAL A 303 19.25 0.54 11.83
CA VAL A 303 17.78 0.47 11.91
C VAL A 303 17.27 1.75 12.56
N VAL A 304 16.22 2.35 12.00
CA VAL A 304 15.55 3.53 12.53
C VAL A 304 14.04 3.35 12.50
N ILE A 305 13.36 3.86 13.51
CA ILE A 305 11.89 3.90 13.56
C ILE A 305 11.43 5.34 13.29
N LEU A 306 10.49 5.49 12.37
CA LEU A 306 9.71 6.72 12.16
C LEU A 306 8.31 6.50 12.77
N THR A 307 7.87 7.41 13.64
CA THR A 307 6.58 7.30 14.33
C THR A 307 5.95 8.69 14.50
N PRO A 308 4.63 8.82 14.73
CA PRO A 308 4.01 10.09 15.06
C PRO A 308 4.75 10.79 16.20
N PHE A 309 4.80 12.12 16.15
CA PHE A 309 5.61 12.92 17.06
C PHE A 309 5.30 12.67 18.56
N ASP A 310 4.04 12.52 18.88
CA ASP A 310 3.55 12.25 20.24
C ASP A 310 3.90 10.85 20.76
N LYS A 311 4.19 9.90 19.87
CA LYS A 311 4.57 8.53 20.21
C LYS A 311 6.09 8.32 20.31
N VAL A 312 6.92 9.31 19.96
CA VAL A 312 8.39 9.15 19.95
C VAL A 312 8.96 8.72 21.30
N SER A 313 8.49 9.32 22.40
CA SER A 313 8.99 8.99 23.74
C SER A 313 8.64 7.56 24.14
N GLU A 314 7.42 7.12 23.87
CA GLU A 314 6.93 5.77 24.12
C GLU A 314 7.73 4.74 23.31
N ARG A 315 7.97 4.99 22.02
CA ARG A 315 8.75 4.08 21.17
C ARG A 315 10.22 4.02 21.54
N ARG A 316 10.80 5.10 22.08
CA ARG A 316 12.18 5.07 22.61
C ARG A 316 12.32 4.19 23.86
N GLU A 317 11.30 4.17 24.68
CA GLU A 317 11.26 3.27 25.85
C GLU A 317 11.05 1.81 25.43
N GLU A 318 10.18 1.58 24.43
CA GLU A 318 9.88 0.24 23.90
C GLU A 318 11.08 -0.36 23.15
N PHE A 319 11.81 0.47 22.36
CA PHE A 319 12.94 0.04 21.52
C PHE A 319 14.24 0.79 21.84
N PRO A 320 14.85 0.56 23.02
CA PRO A 320 16.01 1.35 23.47
C PRO A 320 17.27 1.17 22.63
N SER A 321 17.34 0.10 21.83
CA SER A 321 18.46 -0.21 20.94
C SER A 321 18.31 0.36 19.53
N ILE A 322 17.22 1.09 19.25
CA ILE A 322 16.90 1.61 17.91
C ILE A 322 16.72 3.12 18.00
N GLU A 323 17.26 3.84 17.02
CA GLU A 323 17.00 5.27 16.87
C GLU A 323 15.54 5.51 16.50
N VAL A 324 14.84 6.38 17.26
CA VAL A 324 13.44 6.73 17.01
C VAL A 324 13.33 8.20 16.66
N LEU A 325 12.81 8.48 15.47
CA LEU A 325 12.62 9.81 14.93
C LEU A 325 11.13 10.12 14.74
N PRO A 326 10.74 11.38 14.87
CA PRO A 326 9.37 11.79 14.54
C PRO A 326 9.12 11.71 13.04
N LEU A 327 7.91 11.28 12.64
CA LEU A 327 7.44 11.39 11.28
C LEU A 327 7.09 12.84 10.97
N LYS A 328 7.95 13.52 10.24
CA LYS A 328 7.79 14.90 9.79
C LYS A 328 8.13 15.02 8.30
N PHE A 329 7.54 15.99 7.65
CA PHE A 329 7.76 16.32 6.25
C PHE A 329 8.23 17.75 6.11
N ASN A 330 9.22 17.98 5.28
CA ASN A 330 9.55 19.33 4.83
C ASN A 330 8.55 19.77 3.76
N SER A 331 8.02 20.97 3.87
CA SER A 331 7.06 21.51 2.88
C SER A 331 7.59 21.48 1.45
N GLN A 332 8.90 21.58 1.26
CA GLN A 332 9.56 21.58 -0.06
C GLN A 332 9.68 20.16 -0.65
N GLU A 333 9.60 19.10 0.16
CA GLU A 333 9.61 17.71 -0.29
C GLU A 333 8.23 17.28 -0.79
N LEU A 334 7.16 18.04 -0.49
CA LEU A 334 5.78 17.70 -0.81
C LEU A 334 5.34 18.31 -2.15
N ASN A 335 4.78 17.49 -3.02
CA ASN A 335 4.06 17.96 -4.20
C ASN A 335 2.58 18.24 -3.87
N VAL A 336 1.84 18.81 -4.82
CA VAL A 336 0.42 19.16 -4.62
C VAL A 336 -0.44 17.95 -4.24
N GLN A 337 -0.14 16.77 -4.77
CA GLN A 337 -0.88 15.54 -4.46
C GLN A 337 -0.57 15.08 -3.03
N ASP A 338 0.67 15.19 -2.60
CA ASP A 338 1.08 14.86 -1.22
C ASP A 338 0.37 15.78 -0.21
N TRP A 339 0.25 17.07 -0.50
CA TRP A 339 -0.54 18.00 0.30
C TRP A 339 -2.02 17.59 0.39
N LEU A 340 -2.60 17.10 -0.71
CA LEU A 340 -3.99 16.62 -0.69
C LEU A 340 -4.16 15.35 0.14
N PHE A 341 -3.18 14.46 0.14
CA PHE A 341 -3.17 13.31 1.06
C PHE A 341 -3.12 13.78 2.51
N LEU A 342 -2.19 14.66 2.82
CA LEU A 342 -1.99 15.19 4.18
C LEU A 342 -3.23 15.92 4.71
N LEU A 343 -3.96 16.60 3.83
CA LEU A 343 -5.23 17.25 4.16
C LEU A 343 -6.44 16.29 4.18
N GLY A 344 -6.25 15.00 3.90
CA GLY A 344 -7.35 14.04 3.76
C GLY A 344 -8.36 14.46 2.69
N ALA A 345 -7.87 15.01 1.58
CA ALA A 345 -8.67 15.62 0.51
C ALA A 345 -8.66 14.83 -0.80
N VAL A 346 -8.04 13.66 -0.82
CA VAL A 346 -8.01 12.78 -1.99
C VAL A 346 -9.40 12.17 -2.21
N GLY A 347 -9.87 12.14 -3.46
CA GLY A 347 -11.22 11.70 -3.80
C GLY A 347 -12.33 12.71 -3.46
N ASN A 348 -12.00 13.84 -2.81
CA ASN A 348 -12.95 14.87 -2.44
C ASN A 348 -12.97 15.99 -3.49
N ASP A 349 -14.11 16.13 -4.19
CA ASP A 349 -14.34 17.14 -5.22
C ASP A 349 -15.17 18.35 -4.76
N SER A 350 -15.29 18.53 -3.44
CA SER A 350 -15.99 19.69 -2.89
C SER A 350 -15.37 21.02 -3.38
N SER A 351 -16.19 22.08 -3.43
CA SER A 351 -15.76 23.38 -3.98
C SER A 351 -14.57 23.98 -3.24
N TYR A 352 -14.50 23.83 -1.90
CA TYR A 352 -13.37 24.35 -1.13
C TYR A 352 -12.07 23.56 -1.36
N ILE A 353 -12.15 22.25 -1.61
CA ILE A 353 -10.97 21.45 -1.99
C ILE A 353 -10.46 21.85 -3.38
N LYS A 354 -11.38 22.10 -4.33
CA LYS A 354 -10.99 22.65 -5.65
C LYS A 354 -10.27 23.98 -5.51
N GLN A 355 -10.74 24.84 -4.61
CA GLN A 355 -10.10 26.13 -4.32
C GLN A 355 -8.73 25.94 -3.63
N LEU A 356 -8.59 25.00 -2.69
CA LEU A 356 -7.29 24.67 -2.10
C LEU A 356 -6.29 24.17 -3.16
N LYS A 357 -6.75 23.30 -4.08
CA LYS A 357 -5.92 22.87 -5.24
C LYS A 357 -5.47 24.06 -6.09
N TYR A 358 -6.34 25.05 -6.29
CA TYR A 358 -5.99 26.26 -7.03
C TYR A 358 -4.95 27.10 -6.28
N ILE A 359 -5.14 27.36 -5.00
CA ILE A 359 -4.20 28.06 -4.13
C ILE A 359 -2.81 27.38 -4.16
N MET A 360 -2.76 26.06 -4.03
CA MET A 360 -1.50 25.32 -4.11
C MET A 360 -0.81 25.46 -5.47
N LYS A 361 -1.60 25.53 -6.56
CA LYS A 361 -1.05 25.78 -7.91
C LYS A 361 -0.46 27.17 -8.08
N GLU A 362 -1.03 28.18 -7.43
CA GLU A 362 -0.45 29.54 -7.42
C GLU A 362 0.90 29.54 -6.70
N HIS A 363 1.03 28.77 -5.62
CA HIS A 363 2.27 28.65 -4.85
C HIS A 363 3.20 27.52 -5.33
N ARG A 364 2.97 26.93 -6.51
CA ARG A 364 3.67 25.72 -7.00
C ARG A 364 5.21 25.72 -6.89
N ARG A 365 5.85 26.91 -6.81
CA ARG A 365 7.31 27.04 -6.69
C ARG A 365 7.81 27.01 -5.25
N ASN A 366 6.94 27.30 -4.31
CA ASN A 366 7.26 27.34 -2.88
C ASN A 366 5.96 27.15 -2.08
N ILE A 367 5.48 25.91 -2.07
CA ILE A 367 4.29 25.55 -1.28
C ILE A 367 4.74 25.38 0.17
N THR A 368 4.30 26.28 1.04
CA THR A 368 4.53 26.19 2.48
C THR A 368 3.22 26.26 3.23
N MET A 369 3.19 25.74 4.45
CA MET A 369 2.02 25.79 5.31
C MET A 369 1.55 27.23 5.54
N SER A 370 2.49 28.15 5.75
CA SER A 370 2.19 29.58 5.96
C SER A 370 1.56 30.22 4.73
N ALA A 371 2.10 29.96 3.52
CA ALA A 371 1.56 30.50 2.28
C ALA A 371 0.14 30.00 1.99
N ILE A 372 -0.13 28.69 2.24
CA ILE A 372 -1.47 28.13 2.05
C ILE A 372 -2.44 28.77 3.06
N ARG A 373 -2.05 28.90 4.34
CA ARG A 373 -2.89 29.52 5.38
C ARG A 373 -3.25 30.96 5.05
N GLU A 374 -2.27 31.76 4.65
CA GLU A 374 -2.47 33.16 4.26
C GLU A 374 -3.44 33.26 3.07
N SER A 375 -3.25 32.44 2.03
CA SER A 375 -4.11 32.43 0.86
C SER A 375 -5.54 31.96 1.16
N VAL A 376 -5.71 31.00 2.08
CA VAL A 376 -7.04 30.58 2.54
C VAL A 376 -7.74 31.73 3.26
N GLU A 377 -7.01 32.47 4.12
CA GLU A 377 -7.55 33.56 4.91
C GLU A 377 -7.99 34.73 4.03
N THR A 378 -7.18 35.09 3.04
CA THR A 378 -7.41 36.22 2.14
C THR A 378 -8.32 35.88 0.97
N SER A 379 -8.60 34.60 0.70
CA SER A 379 -9.44 34.18 -0.42
C SER A 379 -10.84 34.79 -0.37
N GLU A 380 -11.25 35.46 -1.42
CA GLU A 380 -12.63 35.96 -1.59
C GLU A 380 -13.59 34.88 -2.11
N LEU A 381 -13.05 33.76 -2.62
CA LEU A 381 -13.83 32.67 -3.21
C LEU A 381 -14.28 31.63 -2.18
N LEU A 382 -13.71 31.66 -0.98
CA LEU A 382 -14.08 30.77 0.13
C LEU A 382 -15.04 31.47 1.08
N SER A 383 -16.20 30.87 1.34
CA SER A 383 -17.11 31.32 2.39
C SER A 383 -16.45 31.18 3.77
N HIS A 384 -17.01 31.85 4.78
CA HIS A 384 -16.49 31.76 6.15
C HIS A 384 -16.42 30.31 6.64
N THR A 385 -17.47 29.52 6.45
CA THR A 385 -17.51 28.10 6.81
C THR A 385 -16.44 27.28 6.11
N GLN A 386 -16.25 27.51 4.80
CA GLN A 386 -15.22 26.82 4.01
C GLN A 386 -13.81 27.18 4.48
N LYS A 387 -13.55 28.44 4.86
CA LYS A 387 -12.28 28.85 5.48
C LYS A 387 -12.02 28.11 6.80
N GLN A 388 -13.07 27.97 7.64
CA GLN A 388 -12.93 27.23 8.91
C GLN A 388 -12.61 25.74 8.67
N LEU A 389 -13.30 25.09 7.73
CA LEU A 389 -13.00 23.71 7.35
C LEU A 389 -11.57 23.54 6.80
N ALA A 390 -11.13 24.46 5.93
CA ALA A 390 -9.78 24.46 5.42
C ALA A 390 -8.73 24.64 6.53
N LYS A 391 -8.97 25.57 7.47
CA LYS A 391 -8.10 25.79 8.64
C LYS A 391 -8.01 24.56 9.52
N GLN A 392 -9.12 23.88 9.78
CA GLN A 392 -9.13 22.64 10.56
C GLN A 392 -8.25 21.57 9.89
N LYS A 393 -8.39 21.38 8.58
CA LYS A 393 -7.55 20.46 7.79
C LYS A 393 -6.07 20.84 7.86
N LEU A 394 -5.76 22.12 7.73
CA LEU A 394 -4.39 22.64 7.82
C LEU A 394 -3.80 22.48 9.23
N ASN A 395 -4.62 22.53 10.28
CA ASN A 395 -4.15 22.27 11.63
C ASN A 395 -3.73 20.81 11.83
N PHE A 396 -4.50 19.84 11.30
CA PHE A 396 -4.08 18.44 11.30
C PHE A 396 -2.79 18.23 10.52
N ALA A 397 -2.72 18.80 9.30
CA ALA A 397 -1.52 18.70 8.48
C ALA A 397 -0.27 19.30 9.16
N GLN A 398 -0.44 20.35 10.00
CA GLN A 398 0.66 21.01 10.72
C GLN A 398 1.40 20.04 11.66
N GLU A 399 0.73 19.04 12.18
CA GLU A 399 1.35 18.04 13.06
C GLU A 399 2.46 17.27 12.36
N TYR A 400 2.38 17.14 11.03
CA TYR A 400 3.34 16.42 10.21
C TYR A 400 4.37 17.34 9.51
N ILE A 401 4.24 18.67 9.61
CA ILE A 401 5.14 19.60 8.91
C ILE A 401 6.23 20.12 9.85
N ASP A 402 7.47 20.01 9.38
CA ASP A 402 8.66 20.58 9.98
C ASP A 402 9.68 20.91 8.88
N ASP A 403 9.86 22.19 8.60
CA ASP A 403 10.72 22.65 7.49
C ASP A 403 12.22 22.58 7.83
N ASP A 404 12.57 22.31 9.08
CA ASP A 404 13.95 22.07 9.52
C ASP A 404 14.34 20.58 9.43
N PHE A 405 13.37 19.68 9.21
CA PHE A 405 13.56 18.24 9.04
C PHE A 405 13.46 17.84 7.55
N SER A 406 14.34 16.96 7.11
CA SER A 406 14.26 16.37 5.75
C SER A 406 14.09 14.86 5.85
N LEU A 407 12.93 14.37 5.46
CA LEU A 407 12.64 12.94 5.48
C LEU A 407 13.52 12.16 4.50
N SER A 408 13.86 12.77 3.36
CA SER A 408 14.75 12.16 2.36
C SER A 408 16.14 11.86 2.92
N SER A 409 16.61 12.64 3.91
CA SER A 409 17.92 12.44 4.55
C SER A 409 18.00 11.22 5.47
N VAL A 410 16.84 10.67 5.89
CA VAL A 410 16.81 9.47 6.73
C VAL A 410 17.21 8.23 5.95
N LEU A 411 17.04 8.26 4.61
CA LEU A 411 17.25 7.11 3.74
C LEU A 411 18.71 7.04 3.27
N GLU A 412 19.37 5.94 3.59
CA GLU A 412 20.74 5.64 3.12
C GLU A 412 20.91 4.16 2.78
N PRO A 413 21.86 3.80 1.91
CA PRO A 413 22.17 2.40 1.61
C PRO A 413 22.51 1.60 2.87
N GLY A 414 21.95 0.40 2.99
CA GLY A 414 22.15 -0.50 4.11
C GLY A 414 21.34 -0.15 5.37
N LYS A 415 20.50 0.89 5.35
CA LYS A 415 19.64 1.27 6.48
C LYS A 415 18.24 0.72 6.29
N LEU A 416 17.66 0.20 7.38
CA LEU A 416 16.26 -0.16 7.50
C LEU A 416 15.49 0.95 8.20
N VAL A 417 14.49 1.49 7.52
CA VAL A 417 13.53 2.45 8.07
C VAL A 417 12.22 1.70 8.34
N ILE A 418 11.82 1.61 9.60
CA ILE A 418 10.55 1.04 10.00
C ILE A 418 9.59 2.20 10.29
N VAL A 419 8.52 2.29 9.53
CA VAL A 419 7.47 3.29 9.75
C VAL A 419 6.40 2.65 10.62
N ASP A 420 6.37 3.05 11.89
CA ASP A 420 5.44 2.53 12.91
C ASP A 420 4.29 3.53 13.13
N LEU A 421 3.16 3.27 12.47
CA LEU A 421 1.92 4.01 12.62
C LEU A 421 0.91 3.26 13.52
N ARG A 422 1.36 2.66 14.61
CA ARG A 422 0.49 2.15 15.66
C ARG A 422 -0.05 3.34 16.45
N ASP A 423 -1.31 3.67 16.21
CA ASP A 423 -1.99 4.77 16.90
C ASP A 423 -3.50 4.56 16.81
N GLU A 424 -4.20 4.71 17.93
CA GLU A 424 -5.66 4.61 18.01
C GLU A 424 -6.40 5.77 17.33
N PHE A 425 -5.70 6.89 17.10
CA PHE A 425 -6.26 8.08 16.46
C PHE A 425 -6.03 8.12 14.94
N ILE A 426 -4.99 7.44 14.44
CA ILE A 426 -4.72 7.36 13.01
C ILE A 426 -5.66 6.33 12.37
N VAL A 427 -6.53 6.80 11.50
CA VAL A 427 -7.40 5.91 10.73
C VAL A 427 -6.68 5.36 9.50
N LYS A 428 -7.10 4.20 8.99
CA LYS A 428 -6.46 3.50 7.89
C LYS A 428 -6.26 4.34 6.61
N ASP A 429 -7.21 5.21 6.26
CA ASP A 429 -7.09 6.11 5.10
C ASP A 429 -6.00 7.16 5.30
N GLU A 430 -5.83 7.65 6.52
CA GLU A 430 -4.75 8.56 6.88
C GLU A 430 -3.39 7.84 6.85
N ALA A 431 -3.30 6.66 7.45
CA ALA A 431 -2.10 5.83 7.38
C ALA A 431 -1.68 5.56 5.93
N LEU A 432 -2.64 5.21 5.07
CA LEU A 432 -2.38 4.99 3.65
C LEU A 432 -1.90 6.27 2.96
N GLY A 433 -2.50 7.42 3.27
CA GLY A 433 -2.08 8.72 2.76
C GLY A 433 -0.64 9.05 3.16
N LEU A 434 -0.27 8.87 4.42
CA LEU A 434 1.10 9.05 4.92
C LEU A 434 2.09 8.11 4.23
N PHE A 435 1.73 6.84 4.01
CA PHE A 435 2.57 5.88 3.29
C PHE A 435 2.80 6.28 1.83
N VAL A 436 1.77 6.81 1.14
CA VAL A 436 1.91 7.31 -0.24
C VAL A 436 2.85 8.50 -0.31
N ILE A 437 2.72 9.45 0.61
CA ILE A 437 3.63 10.61 0.70
C ILE A 437 5.06 10.14 0.90
N MET A 438 5.32 9.27 1.88
CA MET A 438 6.65 8.72 2.13
C MET A 438 7.20 7.93 0.95
N LEU A 439 6.35 7.12 0.29
CA LEU A 439 6.74 6.40 -0.92
C LEU A 439 7.20 7.36 -2.03
N ASN A 440 6.48 8.48 -2.23
CA ASN A 440 6.86 9.49 -3.21
C ASN A 440 8.19 10.15 -2.86
N ILE A 441 8.38 10.58 -1.61
CA ILE A 441 9.63 11.21 -1.14
C ILE A 441 10.80 10.22 -1.29
N PHE A 442 10.69 9.02 -0.71
CA PHE A 442 11.77 8.03 -0.75
C PHE A 442 12.11 7.56 -2.17
N SER A 443 11.11 7.45 -3.05
CA SER A 443 11.36 7.11 -4.45
C SER A 443 12.10 8.22 -5.20
N GLY A 444 11.97 9.46 -4.75
CA GLY A 444 12.67 10.63 -5.29
C GLY A 444 14.16 10.67 -4.95
N VAL A 445 14.59 10.06 -3.85
CA VAL A 445 15.99 9.99 -3.43
C VAL A 445 16.76 9.08 -4.38
N ARG A 446 17.69 9.59 -5.17
CA ARG A 446 18.42 8.80 -6.17
C ARG A 446 19.85 8.49 -5.78
N GLU A 447 20.46 9.35 -4.99
CA GLU A 447 21.88 9.31 -4.67
C GLU A 447 22.14 9.51 -3.18
N PHE A 448 23.16 8.86 -2.70
CA PHE A 448 23.73 9.08 -1.38
C PHE A 448 25.24 9.26 -1.54
N LYS A 449 25.78 10.40 -1.07
CA LYS A 449 27.21 10.76 -1.24
C LYS A 449 27.71 10.62 -2.69
N GLY A 450 26.87 11.04 -3.68
CA GLY A 450 27.20 10.99 -5.10
C GLY A 450 27.14 9.60 -5.76
N LYS A 451 26.68 8.56 -5.05
CA LYS A 451 26.48 7.20 -5.60
C LYS A 451 25.00 6.89 -5.70
N HIS A 452 24.56 6.39 -6.84
CA HIS A 452 23.19 5.88 -7.02
C HIS A 452 22.95 4.64 -6.17
N PHE A 453 21.72 4.51 -5.63
CA PHE A 453 21.30 3.32 -4.90
C PHE A 453 19.83 3.01 -5.13
N ASN A 454 19.50 1.73 -5.04
CA ASN A 454 18.14 1.23 -5.14
C ASN A 454 17.47 1.11 -3.76
N LYS A 455 16.15 0.96 -3.74
CA LYS A 455 15.35 0.84 -2.53
C LYS A 455 14.53 -0.43 -2.56
N PHE A 456 14.22 -0.93 -1.38
CA PHE A 456 13.30 -2.02 -1.16
C PHE A 456 12.23 -1.57 -0.16
N ILE A 457 10.99 -1.46 -0.62
CA ILE A 457 9.86 -0.94 0.16
C ILE A 457 8.83 -2.04 0.37
N VAL A 458 8.46 -2.27 1.63
CA VAL A 458 7.53 -3.31 2.05
C VAL A 458 6.27 -2.66 2.62
N PHE A 459 5.11 -3.06 2.10
CA PHE A 459 3.81 -2.81 2.69
C PHE A 459 3.41 -4.06 3.46
N ASP A 460 3.63 -4.03 4.78
CA ASP A 460 3.27 -5.16 5.65
C ASP A 460 1.80 -5.07 6.05
N GLU A 461 1.12 -6.23 6.11
CA GLU A 461 -0.31 -6.34 6.43
C GLU A 461 -1.20 -5.36 5.62
N ALA A 462 -0.93 -5.26 4.31
CA ALA A 462 -1.52 -4.28 3.40
C ALA A 462 -3.07 -4.28 3.40
N HIS A 463 -3.71 -5.42 3.72
CA HIS A 463 -5.16 -5.54 3.84
C HIS A 463 -5.76 -4.63 4.92
N LYS A 464 -4.97 -4.18 5.91
CA LYS A 464 -5.47 -3.31 6.98
C LYS A 464 -5.76 -1.88 6.50
N TYR A 465 -5.13 -1.43 5.40
CA TYR A 465 -5.19 -0.05 4.95
C TYR A 465 -5.35 0.16 3.43
N MET A 466 -5.26 -0.90 2.61
CA MET A 466 -5.38 -0.79 1.14
C MET A 466 -6.79 -1.14 0.61
N ASP A 467 -7.84 -0.96 1.38
CA ASP A 467 -9.22 -1.29 0.98
C ASP A 467 -9.96 -0.11 0.32
N ASN A 468 -9.43 1.12 0.39
CA ASN A 468 -9.99 2.31 -0.24
C ASN A 468 -9.54 2.42 -1.70
N LYS A 469 -10.47 2.29 -2.66
CA LYS A 469 -10.18 2.28 -4.10
C LYS A 469 -9.56 3.58 -4.63
N ASP A 470 -9.99 4.74 -4.13
CA ASP A 470 -9.52 6.04 -4.61
C ASP A 470 -8.07 6.29 -4.19
N LEU A 471 -7.75 5.96 -2.93
CA LEU A 471 -6.39 6.07 -2.39
C LEU A 471 -5.48 5.00 -2.99
N THR A 472 -5.99 3.78 -3.15
CA THR A 472 -5.21 2.65 -3.67
C THR A 472 -4.85 2.84 -5.14
N GLY A 473 -5.68 3.55 -5.92
CA GLY A 473 -5.34 3.96 -7.30
C GLY A 473 -4.03 4.76 -7.37
N SER A 474 -3.76 5.58 -6.36
CA SER A 474 -2.50 6.33 -6.25
C SER A 474 -1.30 5.40 -5.99
N ILE A 475 -1.47 4.38 -5.14
CA ILE A 475 -0.43 3.35 -4.93
C ILE A 475 -0.18 2.54 -6.19
N VAL A 476 -1.23 2.09 -6.89
CA VAL A 476 -1.10 1.36 -8.16
C VAL A 476 -0.32 2.19 -9.18
N THR A 477 -0.62 3.49 -9.27
CA THR A 477 0.12 4.41 -10.15
C THR A 477 1.57 4.54 -9.73
N ALA A 478 1.82 4.72 -8.43
CA ALA A 478 3.17 4.79 -7.88
C ALA A 478 3.96 3.49 -8.19
N ILE A 479 3.37 2.31 -7.96
CA ILE A 479 4.02 1.01 -8.25
C ILE A 479 4.44 0.90 -9.72
N ARG A 480 3.61 1.36 -10.65
CA ARG A 480 3.97 1.37 -12.09
C ARG A 480 5.19 2.22 -12.40
N GLU A 481 5.37 3.33 -11.68
CA GLU A 481 6.51 4.23 -11.86
C GLU A 481 7.77 3.79 -11.12
N MET A 482 7.65 3.01 -10.05
CA MET A 482 8.75 2.64 -9.14
C MET A 482 9.88 1.91 -9.85
N ARG A 483 9.55 1.10 -10.87
CA ARG A 483 10.56 0.43 -11.72
C ARG A 483 11.57 1.41 -12.30
N HIS A 484 11.11 2.58 -12.75
CA HIS A 484 11.96 3.62 -13.35
C HIS A 484 12.72 4.44 -12.30
N LYS A 485 12.36 4.31 -11.03
CA LYS A 485 12.95 5.03 -9.90
C LYS A 485 13.92 4.16 -9.08
N GLY A 486 14.20 2.92 -9.52
CA GLY A 486 15.08 2.00 -8.80
C GLY A 486 14.48 1.49 -7.49
N VAL A 487 13.15 1.30 -7.44
CA VAL A 487 12.44 0.85 -6.24
C VAL A 487 11.83 -0.51 -6.48
N SER A 488 12.25 -1.50 -5.69
CA SER A 488 11.56 -2.78 -5.55
C SER A 488 10.48 -2.68 -4.48
N ILE A 489 9.32 -3.26 -4.73
CA ILE A 489 8.17 -3.21 -3.81
C ILE A 489 7.76 -4.62 -3.43
N MET A 490 7.48 -4.83 -2.15
CA MET A 490 6.82 -6.03 -1.65
C MET A 490 5.51 -5.64 -0.97
N ILE A 491 4.44 -6.38 -1.30
CA ILE A 491 3.12 -6.20 -0.70
C ILE A 491 2.74 -7.51 -0.04
N ALA A 492 2.64 -7.49 1.28
CA ALA A 492 2.28 -8.64 2.09
C ALA A 492 0.86 -8.51 2.65
N SER A 493 0.05 -9.56 2.52
CA SER A 493 -1.34 -9.55 2.99
C SER A 493 -1.79 -10.89 3.51
N GLN A 494 -2.66 -10.86 4.52
CA GLN A 494 -3.41 -12.03 5.01
C GLN A 494 -4.77 -12.17 4.36
N ASP A 495 -5.22 -11.15 3.62
CA ASP A 495 -6.49 -11.16 2.91
C ASP A 495 -6.31 -10.64 1.46
N PRO A 496 -5.96 -11.53 0.51
CA PRO A 496 -5.78 -11.14 -0.89
C PRO A 496 -6.99 -10.46 -1.53
N PRO A 497 -8.25 -10.84 -1.24
CA PRO A 497 -9.43 -10.19 -1.83
C PRO A 497 -9.63 -8.73 -1.43
N SER A 498 -9.05 -8.27 -0.32
CA SER A 498 -9.10 -6.86 0.09
C SER A 498 -8.18 -5.96 -0.72
N LEU A 499 -7.20 -6.55 -1.42
CA LEU A 499 -6.29 -5.81 -2.28
C LEU A 499 -6.88 -5.63 -3.69
N PRO A 500 -6.63 -4.50 -4.37
CA PRO A 500 -6.94 -4.34 -5.79
C PRO A 500 -6.25 -5.40 -6.64
N ASN A 501 -6.99 -5.94 -7.62
CA ASN A 501 -6.45 -6.92 -8.56
C ASN A 501 -5.19 -6.41 -9.28
N GLU A 502 -5.17 -5.12 -9.61
CA GLU A 502 -4.08 -4.45 -10.30
C GLU A 502 -2.73 -4.58 -9.57
N ILE A 503 -2.73 -4.64 -8.24
CA ILE A 503 -1.52 -4.86 -7.44
C ILE A 503 -0.95 -6.26 -7.72
N ILE A 504 -1.83 -7.27 -7.73
CA ILE A 504 -1.43 -8.66 -8.00
C ILE A 504 -0.98 -8.82 -9.46
N GLU A 505 -1.67 -8.18 -10.40
CA GLU A 505 -1.35 -8.19 -11.84
C GLU A 505 0.00 -7.53 -12.15
N LEU A 506 0.38 -6.50 -11.39
CA LEU A 506 1.67 -5.82 -11.53
C LEU A 506 2.85 -6.61 -10.94
N SER A 507 2.57 -7.70 -10.21
CA SER A 507 3.62 -8.47 -9.55
C SER A 507 4.51 -9.21 -10.55
N SER A 508 5.81 -8.97 -10.44
CA SER A 508 6.81 -9.75 -11.17
C SER A 508 7.09 -11.10 -10.48
N MET A 509 6.70 -11.23 -9.22
CA MET A 509 6.89 -12.42 -8.40
C MET A 509 5.74 -12.58 -7.41
N VAL A 510 5.27 -13.82 -7.23
CA VAL A 510 4.22 -14.18 -6.27
C VAL A 510 4.72 -15.30 -5.37
N LEU A 511 4.62 -15.08 -4.06
CA LEU A 511 4.93 -16.05 -3.01
C LEU A 511 3.65 -16.37 -2.24
N LEU A 512 3.26 -17.63 -2.22
CA LEU A 512 2.07 -18.13 -1.56
C LEU A 512 2.47 -19.03 -0.39
N HIS A 513 2.36 -18.52 0.82
CA HIS A 513 2.43 -19.31 2.04
C HIS A 513 1.09 -19.98 2.34
N LYS A 514 1.05 -20.78 3.42
CA LYS A 514 -0.14 -21.51 3.85
C LYS A 514 -1.36 -20.60 3.99
N PHE A 515 -2.47 -21.03 3.39
CA PHE A 515 -3.83 -20.55 3.67
C PHE A 515 -4.87 -21.62 3.30
N ASN A 516 -6.08 -21.52 3.84
CA ASN A 516 -7.12 -22.56 3.67
C ASN A 516 -8.29 -22.11 2.79
N SER A 517 -8.39 -20.82 2.43
CA SER A 517 -9.52 -20.28 1.68
C SER A 517 -9.43 -20.59 0.18
N PRO A 518 -10.37 -21.36 -0.39
CA PRO A 518 -10.45 -21.55 -1.83
C PRO A 518 -10.74 -20.26 -2.60
N GLN A 519 -11.46 -19.33 -1.96
CA GLN A 519 -11.80 -18.03 -2.55
C GLN A 519 -10.54 -17.16 -2.73
N TRP A 520 -9.63 -17.19 -1.76
CA TRP A 520 -8.36 -16.48 -1.86
C TRP A 520 -7.51 -16.98 -3.04
N LEU A 521 -7.42 -18.32 -3.17
CA LEU A 521 -6.69 -18.89 -4.28
C LEU A 521 -7.31 -18.51 -5.62
N LYS A 522 -8.64 -18.59 -5.75
CA LYS A 522 -9.33 -18.17 -6.98
C LYS A 522 -9.13 -16.69 -7.30
N HIS A 523 -9.10 -15.82 -6.28
CA HIS A 523 -8.87 -14.41 -6.47
C HIS A 523 -7.47 -14.15 -7.06
N ILE A 524 -6.43 -14.77 -6.49
CA ILE A 524 -5.05 -14.64 -6.97
C ILE A 524 -4.91 -15.27 -8.39
N GLN A 525 -5.52 -16.42 -8.63
CA GLN A 525 -5.50 -17.12 -9.91
C GLN A 525 -6.14 -16.31 -11.04
N LYS A 526 -7.12 -15.45 -10.76
CA LYS A 526 -7.70 -14.54 -11.76
C LYS A 526 -6.68 -13.53 -12.29
N SER A 527 -5.78 -13.08 -11.43
CA SER A 527 -4.73 -12.12 -11.80
C SER A 527 -3.47 -12.78 -12.35
N VAL A 528 -3.18 -14.03 -11.95
CA VAL A 528 -1.96 -14.76 -12.37
C VAL A 528 -2.33 -16.17 -12.84
N ILE A 529 -2.50 -16.33 -14.15
CA ILE A 529 -2.98 -17.58 -14.78
C ILE A 529 -2.04 -18.78 -14.50
N GLN A 530 -0.75 -18.55 -14.37
CA GLN A 530 0.23 -19.60 -14.10
C GLN A 530 0.00 -20.33 -12.77
N LEU A 531 -0.73 -19.69 -11.84
CA LEU A 531 -1.09 -20.29 -10.55
C LEU A 531 -2.29 -21.25 -10.63
N ASN A 532 -2.94 -21.40 -11.80
CA ASN A 532 -4.12 -22.26 -11.98
C ASN A 532 -3.83 -23.76 -11.74
N SER A 533 -2.56 -24.15 -11.77
CA SER A 533 -2.15 -25.52 -11.45
C SER A 533 -2.22 -25.85 -9.95
N LEU A 534 -2.36 -24.84 -9.07
CA LEU A 534 -2.51 -25.04 -7.63
C LEU A 534 -3.96 -25.33 -7.26
N SER A 535 -4.13 -26.23 -6.32
CA SER A 535 -5.41 -26.53 -5.65
C SER A 535 -5.45 -26.00 -4.23
N PRO A 536 -6.63 -25.80 -3.61
CA PRO A 536 -6.73 -25.42 -2.20
C PRO A 536 -6.04 -26.43 -1.25
N SER A 537 -5.99 -27.71 -1.61
CA SER A 537 -5.27 -28.71 -0.84
C SER A 537 -3.75 -28.48 -0.82
N ASP A 538 -3.17 -28.05 -1.95
CA ASP A 538 -1.74 -27.73 -2.01
C ASP A 538 -1.39 -26.60 -1.05
N MET A 539 -2.27 -25.61 -0.92
CA MET A 539 -2.07 -24.48 -0.02
C MET A 539 -2.19 -24.87 1.45
N SER A 540 -3.14 -25.73 1.79
CA SER A 540 -3.47 -26.12 3.18
C SER A 540 -2.40 -26.98 3.83
N ILE A 541 -1.66 -27.77 3.05
CA ILE A 541 -0.63 -28.70 3.54
C ILE A 541 0.76 -28.05 3.73
N LEU A 542 0.94 -26.80 3.31
CA LEU A 542 2.20 -26.08 3.49
C LEU A 542 2.55 -25.97 4.99
N ARG A 543 3.81 -26.19 5.31
CA ARG A 543 4.36 -25.98 6.65
C ARG A 543 4.87 -24.54 6.80
N PRO A 544 5.03 -24.02 8.02
CA PRO A 544 5.71 -22.74 8.23
C PRO A 544 7.09 -22.73 7.53
N GLY A 545 7.39 -21.67 6.79
CA GLY A 545 8.60 -21.55 5.98
C GLY A 545 8.54 -22.20 4.59
N GLU A 546 7.47 -22.97 4.26
CA GLU A 546 7.22 -23.42 2.90
C GLU A 546 6.33 -22.43 2.14
N ALA A 547 6.57 -22.28 0.84
CA ALA A 547 5.77 -21.42 -0.05
C ALA A 547 5.75 -21.98 -1.47
N PHE A 548 4.75 -21.58 -2.26
CA PHE A 548 4.82 -21.67 -3.70
C PHE A 548 5.35 -20.36 -4.28
N LEU A 549 6.39 -20.45 -5.10
CA LEU A 549 7.02 -19.32 -5.78
C LEU A 549 6.72 -19.38 -7.28
N TRP A 550 6.28 -18.28 -7.84
CA TRP A 550 6.20 -18.04 -9.27
C TRP A 550 6.84 -16.67 -9.59
N ALA A 551 7.49 -16.56 -10.73
CA ALA A 551 8.11 -15.31 -11.19
C ALA A 551 7.97 -15.12 -12.70
N THR A 552 7.85 -13.88 -13.14
CA THR A 552 7.80 -13.54 -14.58
C THR A 552 9.15 -13.72 -15.28
N LYS A 553 10.26 -13.68 -14.51
CA LYS A 553 11.64 -13.83 -14.99
C LYS A 553 12.39 -14.79 -14.09
N ALA A 554 13.02 -15.77 -14.69
CA ALA A 554 13.95 -16.69 -14.05
C ALA A 554 14.87 -17.28 -15.11
N ASN A 555 16.05 -17.78 -14.72
CA ASN A 555 16.91 -18.56 -15.59
C ASN A 555 16.41 -20.01 -15.80
N ASP A 556 15.52 -20.50 -14.92
CA ASP A 556 14.81 -21.78 -15.07
C ASP A 556 13.37 -21.51 -15.53
N HIS A 557 13.04 -22.00 -16.74
CA HIS A 557 11.71 -21.84 -17.33
C HIS A 557 10.58 -22.45 -16.50
N THR A 558 10.87 -23.40 -15.63
CA THR A 558 9.86 -24.02 -14.76
C THR A 558 9.18 -22.99 -13.88
N LEU A 559 9.96 -22.06 -13.29
CA LEU A 559 9.43 -21.02 -12.39
C LEU A 559 8.63 -19.93 -13.11
N THR A 560 8.85 -19.74 -14.40
CA THR A 560 8.06 -18.78 -15.19
C THR A 560 6.77 -19.39 -15.72
N SER A 561 6.73 -20.71 -15.90
CA SER A 561 5.57 -21.41 -16.46
C SER A 561 4.57 -21.90 -15.41
N LYS A 562 5.03 -22.25 -14.20
CA LYS A 562 4.19 -22.76 -13.10
C LYS A 562 4.80 -22.44 -11.74
N PRO A 563 4.00 -22.42 -10.67
CA PRO A 563 4.50 -22.26 -9.31
C PRO A 563 5.32 -23.48 -8.87
N VAL A 564 6.42 -23.22 -8.17
CA VAL A 564 7.32 -24.23 -7.62
C VAL A 564 7.30 -24.15 -6.11
N LYS A 565 7.14 -25.28 -5.43
CA LYS A 565 7.22 -25.35 -3.97
C LYS A 565 8.67 -25.17 -3.52
N ILE A 566 8.86 -24.25 -2.58
CA ILE A 566 10.15 -23.92 -2.00
C ILE A 566 10.10 -23.97 -0.47
N THR A 567 11.26 -24.11 0.16
CA THR A 567 11.46 -23.84 1.59
C THR A 567 12.36 -22.62 1.69
N THR A 568 11.88 -21.58 2.37
CA THR A 568 12.65 -20.34 2.57
C THR A 568 13.85 -20.59 3.48
N ARG A 569 14.94 -19.87 3.24
CA ARG A 569 16.15 -19.93 4.05
C ARG A 569 15.86 -19.41 5.47
N PRO A 570 16.45 -20.02 6.53
CA PRO A 570 16.44 -19.42 7.87
C PRO A 570 17.03 -18.00 7.84
N ARG A 571 16.47 -17.11 8.64
CA ARG A 571 16.96 -15.73 8.78
C ARG A 571 18.32 -15.73 9.49
N VAL A 572 19.21 -14.83 9.11
CA VAL A 572 20.43 -14.53 9.87
C VAL A 572 20.13 -13.59 11.03
N THR A 573 19.12 -12.73 10.86
CA THR A 573 18.63 -11.83 11.91
C THR A 573 17.53 -12.47 12.75
N LYS A 574 17.32 -11.97 13.97
CA LYS A 574 16.30 -12.46 14.88
C LYS A 574 14.88 -12.26 14.30
N HIS A 575 14.01 -13.25 14.52
CA HIS A 575 12.58 -13.17 14.22
C HIS A 575 11.80 -12.68 15.44
N GLY A 576 11.05 -11.58 15.27
CA GLY A 576 10.29 -10.96 16.37
C GLY A 576 8.88 -11.50 16.58
N GLY A 577 8.33 -12.19 15.58
CA GLY A 577 6.91 -12.61 15.52
C GLY A 577 6.55 -13.84 16.35
N ALA A 578 7.22 -14.09 17.47
CA ALA A 578 6.83 -15.17 18.36
C ALA A 578 5.42 -14.94 18.93
N THR A 579 4.52 -15.88 18.71
CA THR A 579 3.19 -15.86 19.33
C THR A 579 3.35 -15.81 20.85
N LYS A 580 2.86 -14.76 21.51
CA LYS A 580 2.86 -14.65 22.97
C LYS A 580 2.14 -15.88 23.52
N GLN A 581 2.84 -16.75 24.24
CA GLN A 581 2.22 -17.92 24.86
C GLN A 581 1.49 -17.47 26.13
N ALA A 582 0.28 -17.98 26.34
CA ALA A 582 -0.53 -17.67 27.51
C ALA A 582 0.08 -18.20 28.84
N THR A 583 1.03 -19.13 28.74
CA THR A 583 1.84 -19.60 29.87
C THR A 583 3.14 -18.82 29.88
N GLY A 584 3.19 -17.79 30.73
CA GLY A 584 4.40 -17.00 30.94
C GLY A 584 5.59 -17.89 31.29
N ASN A 585 6.62 -17.74 30.51
CA ASN A 585 8.01 -17.93 30.90
C ASN A 585 8.75 -16.65 30.57
#